data_d071882c0c03bcd8c68ca72ec6530e0f
#
_entry.id   d071882c0c03bcd8c68ca72ec6530e0f
#
_cell.length_a   1.000
_cell.length_b   1.000
_cell.length_c   1.000
_cell.angle_alpha   90.00
_cell.angle_beta   90.00
_cell.angle_gamma   90.00
#
_symmetry.space_group_name_H-M   'P 1'
#
loop_
_entity.id
_entity.type
_entity.pdbx_description
1 polymer ?
#
loop_
_entity_poly.entity_id
_entity_poly.type
_entity_poly.pdbx_seq_one_letter_code
_entity_poly.pdbx_strand_id
1 'polypeptide(L)'
;MADSLLKVLAFNDEVKAVAMVATDAIAESQRRHDTWSSATAALGRTIIGTQLLASSLKGDERITVQVNGDGPGGKIMADANGRGEMRGYITNPHVSLELNDKGKLDVRGVVGTNGTITVIKDLNMREPFSGQVPIVDGELGMDFTYYLAVSEQINGAVGVSVLVNPDETVRAAGGFMIQLLPGASEATISEIERRISEIPMVSKLIDQQEQPRDILNRLLGEENIRELEEMPVKFHCGCTRERFRAGLMSIGVDDLQHLIDEDHGAEVVCHFCGEKYHFDEAELQGLIDEIKAKREEADA
;
A
#
# COMPACT_ATOMS: atom_id res chain seq x y z
N MET A 1 8.56 17.09 -7.75
CA MET A 1 7.15 17.08 -8.17
C MET A 1 6.37 16.67 -6.94
N ALA A 2 5.28 17.33 -6.58
CA ALA A 2 4.52 16.92 -5.38
C ALA A 2 3.71 15.65 -5.70
N ASP A 3 3.73 14.68 -4.79
CA ASP A 3 2.92 13.48 -4.90
C ASP A 3 1.45 13.81 -4.78
N SER A 4 0.64 13.38 -5.76
CA SER A 4 -0.80 13.62 -5.80
C SER A 4 -1.57 12.48 -6.48
N LEU A 5 -2.87 12.46 -6.24
CA LEU A 5 -3.83 11.54 -6.81
C LEU A 5 -4.99 12.36 -7.39
N LEU A 6 -5.38 12.07 -8.63
CA LEU A 6 -6.52 12.67 -9.31
C LEU A 6 -7.58 11.61 -9.62
N LYS A 7 -8.82 11.89 -9.21
CA LYS A 7 -10.02 11.07 -9.50
C LYS A 7 -10.85 11.73 -10.59
N VAL A 8 -11.34 10.95 -11.53
CA VAL A 8 -12.16 11.43 -12.64
C VAL A 8 -13.31 10.47 -12.94
N LEU A 9 -14.34 11.02 -13.60
CA LEU A 9 -15.27 10.27 -14.42
C LEU A 9 -14.97 10.54 -15.88
N ALA A 10 -15.24 9.57 -16.75
CA ALA A 10 -15.00 9.71 -18.18
C ALA A 10 -16.06 9.00 -19.00
N PHE A 11 -16.11 9.31 -20.32
CA PHE A 11 -17.04 8.71 -21.27
C PHE A 11 -18.51 8.85 -20.80
N ASN A 12 -18.95 10.08 -20.50
CA ASN A 12 -20.30 10.35 -19.98
C ASN A 12 -20.68 9.52 -18.76
N ASP A 13 -19.77 9.41 -17.81
CA ASP A 13 -19.90 8.67 -16.55
C ASP A 13 -19.97 7.13 -16.71
N GLU A 14 -19.55 6.58 -17.85
CA GLU A 14 -19.40 5.13 -18.03
C GLU A 14 -18.17 4.55 -17.32
N VAL A 15 -17.20 5.42 -16.99
CA VAL A 15 -15.89 5.03 -16.44
C VAL A 15 -15.53 5.90 -15.26
N LYS A 16 -15.10 5.28 -14.18
CA LYS A 16 -14.40 5.91 -13.06
C LYS A 16 -12.93 5.58 -13.14
N ALA A 17 -12.06 6.57 -13.04
CA ALA A 17 -10.63 6.34 -13.05
C ALA A 17 -9.90 7.20 -12.02
N VAL A 18 -8.73 6.73 -11.66
CA VAL A 18 -7.81 7.42 -10.77
C VAL A 18 -6.38 7.18 -11.25
N ALA A 19 -5.56 8.22 -11.23
CA ALA A 19 -4.12 8.11 -11.40
C ALA A 19 -3.40 8.81 -10.26
N MET A 20 -2.17 8.37 -9.98
CA MET A 20 -1.36 8.96 -8.92
C MET A 20 0.12 8.96 -9.24
N VAL A 21 0.80 10.01 -8.78
CA VAL A 21 2.25 10.10 -8.61
C VAL A 21 2.56 9.95 -7.12
N ALA A 22 3.51 9.10 -6.77
CA ALA A 22 3.83 8.73 -5.39
C ALA A 22 5.33 8.54 -5.16
N THR A 23 6.17 9.28 -5.90
CA THR A 23 7.62 9.10 -5.90
C THR A 23 8.24 9.37 -4.53
N ASP A 24 7.87 10.49 -3.90
CA ASP A 24 8.42 10.89 -2.60
C ASP A 24 7.95 9.94 -1.48
N ALA A 25 6.70 9.52 -1.52
CA ALA A 25 6.14 8.59 -0.53
C ALA A 25 6.78 7.20 -0.61
N ILE A 26 7.06 6.69 -1.82
CA ILE A 26 7.74 5.40 -1.99
C ILE A 26 9.23 5.53 -1.64
N ALA A 27 9.89 6.65 -1.96
CA ALA A 27 11.27 6.92 -1.53
C ALA A 27 11.38 6.97 0.00
N GLU A 28 10.42 7.57 0.70
CA GLU A 28 10.40 7.58 2.16
C GLU A 28 10.18 6.17 2.74
N SER A 29 9.32 5.35 2.11
CA SER A 29 9.14 3.95 2.51
C SER A 29 10.44 3.15 2.32
N GLN A 30 11.14 3.31 1.18
CA GLN A 30 12.44 2.71 0.92
C GLN A 30 13.46 3.09 1.99
N ARG A 31 13.62 4.38 2.24
CA ARG A 31 14.57 4.91 3.22
C ARG A 31 14.35 4.33 4.63
N ARG A 32 13.09 4.17 5.05
CA ARG A 32 12.73 3.66 6.38
C ARG A 32 13.00 2.17 6.55
N HIS A 33 12.84 1.42 5.49
CA HIS A 33 12.98 -0.03 5.50
C HIS A 33 14.30 -0.52 4.90
N ASP A 34 15.13 0.40 4.39
CA ASP A 34 16.41 0.07 3.75
C ASP A 34 16.26 -1.00 2.66
N THR A 35 15.20 -0.87 1.82
CA THR A 35 14.89 -1.89 0.82
C THR A 35 15.80 -1.79 -0.39
N TRP A 36 16.32 -2.94 -0.87
CA TRP A 36 17.06 -3.03 -2.13
C TRP A 36 16.13 -2.99 -3.34
N SER A 37 16.70 -2.75 -4.52
CA SER A 37 15.97 -2.37 -5.75
C SER A 37 14.74 -3.22 -6.04
N SER A 38 14.86 -4.56 -6.04
CA SER A 38 13.75 -5.45 -6.38
C SER A 38 12.67 -5.47 -5.29
N ALA A 39 13.10 -5.46 -4.01
CA ALA A 39 12.19 -5.35 -2.87
C ALA A 39 11.47 -3.99 -2.85
N THR A 40 12.18 -2.89 -3.17
CA THR A 40 11.60 -1.54 -3.31
C THR A 40 10.50 -1.52 -4.37
N ALA A 41 10.74 -2.16 -5.53
CA ALA A 41 9.74 -2.21 -6.58
C ALA A 41 8.50 -3.03 -6.17
N ALA A 42 8.67 -4.17 -5.48
CA ALA A 42 7.56 -4.99 -5.01
C ALA A 42 6.75 -4.28 -3.92
N LEU A 43 7.42 -3.72 -2.90
CA LEU A 43 6.78 -2.96 -1.83
C LEU A 43 6.07 -1.72 -2.38
N GLY A 44 6.74 -0.94 -3.22
CA GLY A 44 6.17 0.28 -3.79
C GLY A 44 4.94 0.02 -4.64
N ARG A 45 4.95 -1.02 -5.51
CA ARG A 45 3.76 -1.41 -6.29
C ARG A 45 2.61 -1.85 -5.38
N THR A 46 2.89 -2.54 -4.28
CA THR A 46 1.85 -2.94 -3.31
C THR A 46 1.25 -1.70 -2.64
N ILE A 47 2.06 -0.75 -2.17
CA ILE A 47 1.59 0.50 -1.55
C ILE A 47 0.75 1.31 -2.53
N ILE A 48 1.22 1.47 -3.77
CA ILE A 48 0.50 2.19 -4.84
C ILE A 48 -0.85 1.54 -5.12
N GLY A 49 -0.89 0.22 -5.34
CA GLY A 49 -2.13 -0.52 -5.56
C GLY A 49 -3.12 -0.39 -4.39
N THR A 50 -2.60 -0.42 -3.16
CA THR A 50 -3.41 -0.22 -1.95
C THR A 50 -4.03 1.18 -1.91
N GLN A 51 -3.26 2.24 -2.23
CA GLN A 51 -3.79 3.61 -2.26
C GLN A 51 -4.79 3.83 -3.41
N LEU A 52 -4.57 3.21 -4.57
CA LEU A 52 -5.54 3.25 -5.66
C LEU A 52 -6.88 2.64 -5.23
N LEU A 53 -6.88 1.49 -4.56
CA LEU A 53 -8.09 0.90 -3.98
C LEU A 53 -8.71 1.82 -2.91
N ALA A 54 -7.89 2.41 -2.03
CA ALA A 54 -8.34 3.31 -0.98
C ALA A 54 -8.87 4.66 -1.49
N SER A 55 -8.69 4.98 -2.77
CA SER A 55 -9.16 6.24 -3.38
C SER A 55 -10.67 6.45 -3.29
N SER A 56 -11.46 5.40 -3.08
CA SER A 56 -12.91 5.47 -2.90
C SER A 56 -13.36 5.62 -1.45
N LEU A 57 -12.44 5.52 -0.50
CA LEU A 57 -12.69 5.63 0.93
C LEU A 57 -12.83 7.08 1.38
N LYS A 58 -13.34 7.27 2.61
CA LYS A 58 -13.53 8.59 3.21
C LYS A 58 -12.79 8.69 4.54
N GLY A 59 -12.12 9.82 4.73
CA GLY A 59 -11.48 10.15 6.01
C GLY A 59 -10.55 9.04 6.52
N ASP A 60 -10.87 8.48 7.68
CA ASP A 60 -10.06 7.47 8.38
C ASP A 60 -10.36 6.02 7.97
N GLU A 61 -11.35 5.81 7.09
CA GLU A 61 -11.56 4.49 6.49
C GLU A 61 -10.28 3.99 5.85
N ARG A 62 -9.99 2.70 6.00
CA ARG A 62 -8.68 2.12 5.67
C ARG A 62 -8.79 0.85 4.85
N ILE A 63 -7.83 0.67 3.96
CA ILE A 63 -7.56 -0.60 3.30
C ILE A 63 -6.19 -1.09 3.75
N THR A 64 -6.14 -2.38 4.13
CA THR A 64 -4.90 -3.12 4.33
C THR A 64 -4.81 -4.20 3.27
N VAL A 65 -3.70 -4.24 2.54
CA VAL A 65 -3.38 -5.29 1.57
C VAL A 65 -2.25 -6.15 2.11
N GLN A 66 -2.43 -7.46 2.06
CA GLN A 66 -1.39 -8.45 2.36
C GLN A 66 -1.12 -9.28 1.11
N VAL A 67 0.12 -9.28 0.67
CA VAL A 67 0.62 -10.16 -0.39
C VAL A 67 1.46 -11.25 0.26
N ASN A 68 0.99 -12.50 0.19
CA ASN A 68 1.67 -13.66 0.73
C ASN A 68 2.02 -14.59 -0.44
N GLY A 69 3.18 -14.37 -1.05
CA GLY A 69 3.70 -15.21 -2.10
C GLY A 69 4.80 -16.16 -1.62
N ASP A 70 5.28 -17.01 -2.52
CA ASP A 70 6.35 -17.99 -2.26
C ASP A 70 7.74 -17.46 -2.66
N GLY A 71 7.85 -16.20 -3.05
CA GLY A 71 9.12 -15.58 -3.40
C GLY A 71 9.97 -15.12 -2.21
N PRO A 72 11.25 -14.77 -2.44
CA PRO A 72 12.22 -14.42 -1.39
C PRO A 72 11.86 -13.11 -0.65
N GLY A 73 11.01 -12.24 -1.19
CA GLY A 73 10.54 -11.03 -0.51
C GLY A 73 9.72 -11.32 0.75
N GLY A 74 9.15 -12.52 0.85
CA GLY A 74 8.26 -12.91 1.94
C GLY A 74 6.94 -12.13 1.87
N LYS A 75 6.33 -11.87 3.04
CA LYS A 75 5.08 -11.12 3.13
C LYS A 75 5.32 -9.64 2.84
N ILE A 76 4.44 -9.05 2.03
CA ILE A 76 4.33 -7.60 1.86
C ILE A 76 3.01 -7.15 2.47
N MET A 77 3.05 -6.09 3.26
CA MET A 77 1.87 -5.49 3.85
C MET A 77 1.85 -4.00 3.55
N ALA A 78 0.71 -3.50 3.13
CA ALA A 78 0.48 -2.08 2.88
C ALA A 78 -0.86 -1.62 3.44
N ASP A 79 -0.86 -0.42 4.00
CA ASP A 79 -2.04 0.29 4.49
C ASP A 79 -2.22 1.60 3.72
N ALA A 80 -3.47 1.96 3.42
CA ALA A 80 -3.83 3.27 2.88
C ALA A 80 -5.21 3.72 3.37
N ASN A 81 -5.45 5.03 3.37
CA ASN A 81 -6.72 5.61 3.81
C ASN A 81 -7.29 6.62 2.81
N GLY A 82 -8.51 7.09 3.09
CA GLY A 82 -9.22 8.05 2.25
C GLY A 82 -8.60 9.46 2.21
N ARG A 83 -7.56 9.74 3.03
CA ARG A 83 -6.84 11.03 3.05
C ARG A 83 -5.54 11.02 2.25
N GLY A 84 -5.24 9.93 1.54
CA GLY A 84 -4.00 9.79 0.78
C GLY A 84 -2.77 9.44 1.63
N GLU A 85 -2.98 8.97 2.86
CA GLU A 85 -1.92 8.52 3.75
C GLU A 85 -1.69 7.03 3.53
N MET A 86 -0.45 6.66 3.19
CA MET A 86 -0.07 5.29 2.88
C MET A 86 1.24 4.91 3.54
N ARG A 87 1.39 3.61 3.80
CA ARG A 87 2.59 2.99 4.37
C ARG A 87 2.62 1.51 4.04
N GLY A 88 3.78 0.89 4.21
CA GLY A 88 3.89 -0.55 4.00
C GLY A 88 5.25 -1.06 4.44
N TYR A 89 5.38 -2.39 4.51
CA TYR A 89 6.65 -3.06 4.74
C TYR A 89 6.72 -4.39 3.98
N ILE A 90 7.92 -4.87 3.78
CA ILE A 90 8.23 -6.20 3.23
C ILE A 90 9.07 -6.97 4.25
N THR A 91 8.81 -8.26 4.41
CA THR A 91 9.49 -9.09 5.42
C THR A 91 11.00 -9.15 5.18
N ASN A 92 11.41 -9.33 3.92
CA ASN A 92 12.80 -9.41 3.52
C ASN A 92 13.17 -8.20 2.66
N PRO A 93 13.63 -7.08 3.25
CA PRO A 93 13.90 -5.85 2.53
C PRO A 93 15.14 -5.92 1.62
N HIS A 94 16.11 -6.74 1.94
CA HIS A 94 17.41 -6.84 1.26
C HIS A 94 17.38 -7.89 0.13
N VAL A 95 16.36 -7.81 -0.74
CA VAL A 95 16.24 -8.65 -1.93
C VAL A 95 16.51 -7.84 -3.18
N SER A 96 17.54 -8.23 -3.92
CA SER A 96 17.84 -7.75 -5.27
C SER A 96 18.03 -8.96 -6.18
N LEU A 97 17.26 -9.02 -7.25
CA LEU A 97 17.32 -10.06 -8.27
C LEU A 97 17.89 -9.49 -9.56
N GLU A 98 18.40 -10.36 -10.42
CA GLU A 98 18.77 -9.97 -11.77
C GLU A 98 17.55 -9.39 -12.51
N LEU A 99 17.81 -8.56 -13.51
CA LEU A 99 16.73 -8.02 -14.33
C LEU A 99 16.07 -9.19 -15.10
N ASN A 100 14.75 -9.09 -15.24
CA ASN A 100 13.99 -10.07 -16.02
C ASN A 100 14.33 -9.97 -17.52
N ASP A 101 13.82 -10.91 -18.36
CA ASP A 101 14.06 -10.98 -19.80
C ASP A 101 13.71 -9.71 -20.59
N LYS A 102 12.93 -8.79 -19.97
CA LYS A 102 12.55 -7.49 -20.52
C LYS A 102 13.46 -6.35 -20.03
N GLY A 103 14.55 -6.67 -19.32
CA GLY A 103 15.46 -5.68 -18.73
C GLY A 103 14.84 -4.84 -17.63
N LYS A 104 13.89 -5.38 -16.87
CA LYS A 104 13.19 -4.72 -15.76
C LYS A 104 13.48 -5.43 -14.44
N LEU A 105 13.30 -4.74 -13.31
CA LEU A 105 13.32 -5.36 -11.99
C LEU A 105 12.32 -6.51 -11.93
N ASP A 106 12.77 -7.65 -11.47
CA ASP A 106 11.95 -8.87 -11.40
C ASP A 106 11.08 -8.89 -10.14
N VAL A 107 9.98 -8.15 -10.17
CA VAL A 107 9.00 -8.11 -9.07
C VAL A 107 8.30 -9.45 -8.91
N ARG A 108 8.00 -10.13 -10.02
CA ARG A 108 7.45 -11.49 -9.99
C ARG A 108 8.36 -12.46 -9.25
N GLY A 109 9.66 -12.39 -9.47
CA GLY A 109 10.64 -13.19 -8.76
C GLY A 109 10.68 -12.89 -7.27
N VAL A 110 10.52 -11.62 -6.84
CA VAL A 110 10.46 -11.22 -5.43
C VAL A 110 9.21 -11.72 -4.73
N VAL A 111 8.06 -11.58 -5.38
CA VAL A 111 6.73 -11.95 -4.83
C VAL A 111 6.50 -13.45 -4.90
N GLY A 112 6.89 -14.09 -6.00
CA GLY A 112 6.52 -15.47 -6.33
C GLY A 112 5.18 -15.51 -7.08
N THR A 113 4.77 -16.72 -7.47
CA THR A 113 3.54 -16.94 -8.23
C THR A 113 2.52 -17.84 -7.52
N ASN A 114 2.92 -18.44 -6.40
CA ASN A 114 2.03 -19.23 -5.57
C ASN A 114 1.76 -18.47 -4.27
N GLY A 115 0.49 -18.21 -4.00
CA GLY A 115 0.12 -17.47 -2.82
C GLY A 115 -1.18 -16.71 -2.98
N THR A 116 -1.38 -15.72 -2.12
CA THR A 116 -2.64 -14.97 -2.07
C THR A 116 -2.41 -13.48 -1.86
N ILE A 117 -3.36 -12.69 -2.40
CA ILE A 117 -3.56 -11.30 -2.05
C ILE A 117 -4.83 -11.21 -1.22
N THR A 118 -4.71 -10.69 0.00
CA THR A 118 -5.83 -10.43 0.89
C THR A 118 -6.00 -8.92 1.04
N VAL A 119 -7.22 -8.43 0.83
CA VAL A 119 -7.59 -7.03 1.01
C VAL A 119 -8.59 -6.93 2.15
N ILE A 120 -8.26 -6.15 3.17
CA ILE A 120 -9.09 -5.91 4.35
C ILE A 120 -9.54 -4.45 4.30
N LYS A 121 -10.86 -4.22 4.32
CA LYS A 121 -11.47 -2.89 4.31
C LYS A 121 -12.07 -2.60 5.68
N ASP A 122 -11.47 -1.68 6.41
CA ASP A 122 -12.02 -1.13 7.64
C ASP A 122 -12.78 0.17 7.31
N LEU A 123 -14.08 0.09 7.31
CA LEU A 123 -15.00 1.18 7.02
C LEU A 123 -15.57 1.80 8.32
N ASN A 124 -14.86 1.67 9.44
CA ASN A 124 -15.31 2.08 10.77
C ASN A 124 -16.63 1.38 11.19
N MET A 125 -16.88 0.18 10.67
CA MET A 125 -17.99 -0.69 11.05
C MET A 125 -17.54 -1.66 12.15
N ARG A 126 -18.51 -2.42 12.71
CA ARG A 126 -18.21 -3.38 13.79
C ARG A 126 -17.17 -4.43 13.39
N GLU A 127 -17.20 -4.87 12.14
CA GLU A 127 -16.26 -5.86 11.59
C GLU A 127 -15.76 -5.37 10.23
N PRO A 128 -14.47 -5.54 9.91
CA PRO A 128 -13.93 -5.21 8.61
C PRO A 128 -14.38 -6.24 7.56
N PHE A 129 -14.47 -5.81 6.31
CA PHE A 129 -14.66 -6.70 5.18
C PHE A 129 -13.32 -7.26 4.72
N SER A 130 -13.27 -8.53 4.35
CA SER A 130 -12.07 -9.17 3.83
C SER A 130 -12.36 -9.93 2.55
N GLY A 131 -11.57 -9.68 1.51
CA GLY A 131 -11.56 -10.43 0.27
C GLY A 131 -10.17 -11.04 0.02
N GLN A 132 -10.11 -12.26 -0.52
CA GLN A 132 -8.87 -12.93 -0.83
C GLN A 132 -8.93 -13.55 -2.23
N VAL A 133 -7.85 -13.40 -2.98
CA VAL A 133 -7.67 -13.99 -4.30
C VAL A 133 -6.29 -14.64 -4.43
N PRO A 134 -6.10 -15.65 -5.29
CA PRO A 134 -4.77 -16.16 -5.60
C PRO A 134 -3.93 -15.11 -6.33
N ILE A 135 -2.60 -15.19 -6.19
CA ILE A 135 -1.66 -14.47 -7.05
C ILE A 135 -1.78 -15.04 -8.47
N VAL A 136 -1.89 -14.14 -9.46
CA VAL A 136 -2.08 -14.50 -10.88
C VAL A 136 -0.75 -14.46 -11.63
N ASP A 137 0.01 -13.35 -11.47
CA ASP A 137 1.30 -13.23 -12.14
C ASP A 137 2.44 -12.73 -11.24
N GLY A 138 2.15 -12.17 -10.08
CA GLY A 138 3.14 -11.64 -9.14
C GLY A 138 3.77 -10.30 -9.55
N GLU A 139 3.37 -9.71 -10.67
CA GLU A 139 3.79 -8.35 -11.07
C GLU A 139 2.95 -7.26 -10.38
N LEU A 140 1.90 -7.67 -9.65
CA LEU A 140 0.95 -6.92 -8.84
C LEU A 140 -0.10 -6.11 -9.63
N GLY A 141 0.19 -5.58 -10.80
CA GLY A 141 -0.81 -4.87 -11.59
C GLY A 141 -1.98 -5.76 -12.01
N MET A 142 -1.67 -6.92 -12.58
CA MET A 142 -2.67 -7.92 -12.96
C MET A 142 -3.34 -8.54 -11.73
N ASP A 143 -2.60 -8.73 -10.65
CA ASP A 143 -3.13 -9.30 -9.40
C ASP A 143 -4.19 -8.38 -8.76
N PHE A 144 -3.95 -7.06 -8.73
CA PHE A 144 -4.94 -6.08 -8.30
C PHE A 144 -6.14 -6.00 -9.27
N THR A 145 -5.90 -6.10 -10.57
CA THR A 145 -6.97 -6.17 -11.58
C THR A 145 -7.85 -7.39 -11.35
N TYR A 146 -7.23 -8.55 -11.10
CA TYR A 146 -7.95 -9.79 -10.80
C TYR A 146 -8.75 -9.68 -9.49
N TYR A 147 -8.19 -9.04 -8.46
CA TYR A 147 -8.93 -8.75 -7.22
C TYR A 147 -10.18 -7.91 -7.48
N LEU A 148 -10.08 -6.84 -8.27
CA LEU A 148 -11.24 -6.02 -8.64
C LEU A 148 -12.33 -6.86 -9.33
N ALA A 149 -11.94 -7.68 -10.30
CA ALA A 149 -12.88 -8.47 -11.09
C ALA A 149 -13.57 -9.57 -10.25
N VAL A 150 -12.81 -10.31 -9.45
CA VAL A 150 -13.32 -11.52 -8.76
C VAL A 150 -13.91 -11.19 -7.39
N SER A 151 -13.25 -10.33 -6.60
CA SER A 151 -13.67 -10.02 -5.24
C SER A 151 -14.65 -8.84 -5.18
N GLU A 152 -14.38 -7.77 -5.94
CA GLU A 152 -15.23 -6.58 -5.98
C GLU A 152 -16.33 -6.65 -7.06
N GLN A 153 -16.22 -7.58 -8.01
CA GLN A 153 -17.09 -7.71 -9.16
C GLN A 153 -17.12 -6.44 -10.05
N ILE A 154 -16.01 -5.76 -10.13
CA ILE A 154 -15.80 -4.54 -10.92
C ILE A 154 -14.83 -4.86 -12.06
N ASN A 155 -15.30 -4.75 -13.30
CA ASN A 155 -14.44 -4.84 -14.47
C ASN A 155 -13.55 -3.57 -14.55
N GLY A 156 -12.28 -3.76 -14.82
CA GLY A 156 -11.35 -2.63 -14.88
C GLY A 156 -9.92 -3.05 -15.12
N ALA A 157 -9.00 -2.13 -14.89
CA ALA A 157 -7.57 -2.36 -15.01
C ALA A 157 -6.78 -1.57 -13.95
N VAL A 158 -5.72 -2.17 -13.44
CA VAL A 158 -4.78 -1.52 -12.52
C VAL A 158 -3.37 -1.58 -13.12
N GLY A 159 -2.73 -0.42 -13.21
CA GLY A 159 -1.32 -0.30 -13.57
C GLY A 159 -0.53 0.28 -12.40
N VAL A 160 0.50 -0.43 -11.95
CA VAL A 160 1.41 0.03 -10.89
C VAL A 160 2.85 -0.06 -11.37
N SER A 161 3.65 0.95 -11.07
CA SER A 161 5.01 1.03 -11.59
C SER A 161 5.94 1.77 -10.64
N VAL A 162 7.14 1.22 -10.45
CA VAL A 162 8.23 1.83 -9.69
C VAL A 162 9.51 1.71 -10.51
N LEU A 163 10.21 2.81 -10.69
CA LEU A 163 11.51 2.91 -11.32
C LEU A 163 12.55 3.26 -10.27
N VAL A 164 13.59 2.45 -10.20
CA VAL A 164 14.70 2.61 -9.25
C VAL A 164 15.98 2.88 -10.03
N ASN A 165 16.79 3.81 -9.55
CA ASN A 165 18.09 4.14 -10.09
C ASN A 165 19.12 3.03 -9.81
N PRO A 166 20.27 3.01 -10.51
CA PRO A 166 21.37 2.10 -10.21
C PRO A 166 21.98 2.27 -8.80
N ASP A 167 21.80 3.43 -8.18
CA ASP A 167 22.20 3.70 -6.79
C ASP A 167 21.11 3.32 -5.77
N GLU A 168 20.11 2.56 -6.23
CA GLU A 168 18.96 2.04 -5.48
C GLU A 168 17.93 3.10 -5.03
N THR A 169 18.12 4.38 -5.35
CA THR A 169 17.12 5.40 -5.02
C THR A 169 15.87 5.31 -5.92
N VAL A 170 14.70 5.61 -5.36
CA VAL A 170 13.45 5.67 -6.15
C VAL A 170 13.50 6.88 -7.09
N ARG A 171 13.38 6.63 -8.39
CA ARG A 171 13.38 7.65 -9.44
C ARG A 171 11.99 8.14 -9.81
N ALA A 172 11.05 7.21 -9.94
CA ALA A 172 9.67 7.52 -10.29
C ALA A 172 8.74 6.39 -9.81
N ALA A 173 7.62 6.74 -9.22
CA ALA A 173 6.65 5.77 -8.74
C ALA A 173 5.22 6.30 -8.89
N GLY A 174 4.28 5.45 -9.30
CA GLY A 174 2.88 5.78 -9.43
C GLY A 174 2.09 4.70 -10.12
N GLY A 175 0.82 5.00 -10.37
CA GLY A 175 -0.10 4.03 -10.95
C GLY A 175 -1.41 4.65 -11.37
N PHE A 176 -2.27 3.80 -11.92
CA PHE A 176 -3.65 4.13 -12.24
C PHE A 176 -4.57 2.95 -11.94
N MET A 177 -5.84 3.25 -11.77
CA MET A 177 -6.93 2.28 -11.73
C MET A 177 -8.09 2.82 -12.56
N ILE A 178 -8.62 1.97 -13.44
CA ILE A 178 -9.81 2.22 -14.24
C ILE A 178 -10.89 1.23 -13.82
N GLN A 179 -12.11 1.69 -13.63
CA GLN A 179 -13.26 0.90 -13.26
C GLN A 179 -14.41 1.21 -14.23
N LEU A 180 -14.94 0.18 -14.88
CA LEU A 180 -16.13 0.30 -15.72
C LEU A 180 -17.36 0.39 -14.81
N LEU A 181 -18.20 1.38 -15.04
CA LEU A 181 -19.48 1.52 -14.34
C LEU A 181 -20.57 0.70 -15.02
N PRO A 182 -21.64 0.32 -14.30
CA PRO A 182 -22.73 -0.45 -14.90
C PRO A 182 -23.33 0.25 -16.11
N GLY A 183 -23.40 -0.45 -17.23
CA GLY A 183 -23.94 0.09 -18.49
C GLY A 183 -22.87 0.67 -19.42
N ALA A 184 -21.59 0.54 -19.11
CA ALA A 184 -20.52 0.94 -20.02
C ALA A 184 -20.67 0.27 -21.40
N SER A 185 -20.57 1.06 -22.46
CA SER A 185 -20.75 0.61 -23.83
C SER A 185 -19.54 -0.20 -24.33
N GLU A 186 -19.76 -1.14 -25.25
CA GLU A 186 -18.68 -1.89 -25.91
C GLU A 186 -17.69 -0.96 -26.65
N ALA A 187 -18.16 0.18 -27.16
CA ALA A 187 -17.31 1.17 -27.80
C ALA A 187 -16.32 1.81 -26.80
N THR A 188 -16.81 2.17 -25.60
CA THR A 188 -15.99 2.69 -24.50
C THR A 188 -14.97 1.65 -24.03
N ILE A 189 -15.40 0.40 -23.85
CA ILE A 189 -14.54 -0.71 -23.43
C ILE A 189 -13.39 -0.89 -24.42
N SER A 190 -13.72 -1.04 -25.71
CA SER A 190 -12.74 -1.24 -26.78
C SER A 190 -11.74 -0.10 -26.90
N GLU A 191 -12.18 1.14 -26.73
CA GLU A 191 -11.30 2.32 -26.77
C GLU A 191 -10.33 2.35 -25.57
N ILE A 192 -10.80 2.01 -24.37
CA ILE A 192 -9.97 1.92 -23.18
C ILE A 192 -8.93 0.81 -23.32
N GLU A 193 -9.32 -0.37 -23.76
CA GLU A 193 -8.42 -1.49 -23.99
C GLU A 193 -7.32 -1.13 -25.01
N ARG A 194 -7.68 -0.46 -26.09
CA ARG A 194 -6.72 0.03 -27.08
C ARG A 194 -5.73 0.99 -26.42
N ARG A 195 -6.20 2.00 -25.68
CA ARG A 195 -5.34 3.01 -25.02
C ARG A 195 -4.43 2.38 -23.97
N ILE A 196 -4.94 1.44 -23.16
CA ILE A 196 -4.12 0.72 -22.18
C ILE A 196 -3.01 -0.08 -22.87
N SER A 197 -3.28 -0.68 -24.02
CA SER A 197 -2.26 -1.45 -24.75
C SER A 197 -1.13 -0.57 -25.33
N GLU A 198 -1.40 0.70 -25.59
CA GLU A 198 -0.48 1.65 -26.20
C GLU A 198 0.29 2.52 -25.18
N ILE A 199 -0.21 2.60 -23.91
CA ILE A 199 0.41 3.47 -22.92
C ILE A 199 1.78 2.95 -22.47
N PRO A 200 2.82 3.81 -22.38
CA PRO A 200 4.07 3.45 -21.76
C PRO A 200 3.90 3.11 -20.26
N MET A 201 4.89 2.46 -19.66
CA MET A 201 4.87 2.26 -18.20
C MET A 201 4.72 3.60 -17.48
N VAL A 202 3.84 3.64 -16.47
CA VAL A 202 3.52 4.84 -15.69
C VAL A 202 4.79 5.50 -15.11
N SER A 203 5.73 4.71 -14.59
CA SER A 203 6.98 5.26 -14.06
C SER A 203 7.82 5.99 -15.11
N LYS A 204 7.74 5.59 -16.40
CA LYS A 204 8.41 6.33 -17.49
C LYS A 204 7.75 7.67 -17.78
N LEU A 205 6.43 7.73 -17.67
CA LEU A 205 5.68 8.99 -17.85
C LEU A 205 6.01 9.96 -16.71
N ILE A 206 6.02 9.48 -15.47
CA ILE A 206 6.37 10.26 -14.29
C ILE A 206 7.83 10.75 -14.37
N ASP A 207 8.75 9.91 -14.83
CA ASP A 207 10.14 10.29 -15.07
C ASP A 207 10.27 11.43 -16.10
N GLN A 208 9.33 11.53 -17.05
CA GLN A 208 9.18 12.62 -18.01
C GLN A 208 8.40 13.81 -17.45
N GLN A 209 8.18 13.87 -16.13
CA GLN A 209 7.48 14.94 -15.41
C GLN A 209 5.96 14.98 -15.66
N GLU A 210 5.35 13.90 -16.17
CA GLU A 210 3.89 13.82 -16.31
C GLU A 210 3.20 13.73 -14.95
N GLN A 211 2.07 14.45 -14.84
CA GLN A 211 1.22 14.50 -13.65
C GLN A 211 0.09 13.46 -13.75
N PRO A 212 -0.66 13.19 -12.68
CA PRO A 212 -1.82 12.30 -12.74
C PRO A 212 -2.82 12.67 -13.85
N ARG A 213 -3.02 13.94 -14.12
CA ARG A 213 -3.85 14.43 -15.22
C ARG A 213 -3.35 13.96 -16.59
N ASP A 214 -2.05 14.08 -16.84
CA ASP A 214 -1.46 13.71 -18.13
C ASP A 214 -1.58 12.20 -18.38
N ILE A 215 -1.38 11.40 -17.33
CA ILE A 215 -1.58 9.95 -17.35
C ILE A 215 -3.04 9.60 -17.72
N LEU A 216 -4.01 10.28 -17.07
CA LEU A 216 -5.43 10.06 -17.36
C LEU A 216 -5.80 10.54 -18.77
N ASN A 217 -5.25 11.64 -19.25
CA ASN A 217 -5.46 12.11 -20.62
C ASN A 217 -5.00 11.09 -21.66
N ARG A 218 -3.88 10.42 -21.41
CA ARG A 218 -3.41 9.32 -22.29
C ARG A 218 -4.34 8.11 -22.27
N LEU A 219 -4.83 7.74 -21.08
CA LEU A 219 -5.70 6.58 -20.88
C LEU A 219 -7.12 6.78 -21.41
N LEU A 220 -7.67 7.98 -21.29
CA LEU A 220 -9.10 8.23 -21.48
C LEU A 220 -9.41 9.24 -22.59
N GLY A 221 -8.43 10.10 -22.96
CA GLY A 221 -8.66 11.27 -23.82
C GLY A 221 -9.13 12.49 -23.01
N GLU A 222 -8.46 13.62 -23.21
CA GLU A 222 -8.74 14.85 -22.48
C GLU A 222 -10.21 15.28 -22.61
N GLU A 223 -10.78 15.11 -23.80
CA GLU A 223 -12.16 15.47 -24.13
C GLU A 223 -13.22 14.64 -23.39
N ASN A 224 -12.85 13.48 -22.87
CA ASN A 224 -13.77 12.56 -22.21
C ASN A 224 -13.78 12.71 -20.70
N ILE A 225 -12.87 13.52 -20.12
CA ILE A 225 -12.60 13.55 -18.68
C ILE A 225 -13.41 14.63 -17.98
N ARG A 226 -14.05 14.27 -16.87
CA ARG A 226 -14.61 15.18 -15.88
C ARG A 226 -13.95 14.93 -14.53
N GLU A 227 -13.20 15.90 -14.05
CA GLU A 227 -12.51 15.79 -12.76
C GLU A 227 -13.50 15.78 -11.60
N LEU A 228 -13.18 14.96 -10.60
CA LEU A 228 -13.94 14.86 -9.35
C LEU A 228 -13.17 15.46 -8.18
N GLU A 229 -11.92 15.03 -7.98
CA GLU A 229 -11.13 15.40 -6.82
C GLU A 229 -9.65 15.20 -7.11
N GLU A 230 -8.84 16.16 -6.72
CA GLU A 230 -7.39 16.02 -6.62
C GLU A 230 -6.99 16.16 -5.16
N MET A 231 -6.08 15.28 -4.69
CA MET A 231 -5.62 15.27 -3.31
C MET A 231 -4.14 14.92 -3.23
N PRO A 232 -3.41 15.44 -2.22
CA PRO A 232 -2.04 15.02 -1.96
C PRO A 232 -2.02 13.57 -1.46
N VAL A 233 -0.93 12.85 -1.79
CA VAL A 233 -0.62 11.57 -1.18
C VAL A 233 0.73 11.63 -0.49
N LYS A 234 0.92 10.85 0.58
CA LYS A 234 2.15 10.87 1.36
C LYS A 234 2.37 9.56 2.13
N PHE A 235 3.61 9.26 2.41
CA PHE A 235 3.92 8.31 3.46
C PHE A 235 3.49 8.90 4.81
N HIS A 236 2.71 8.13 5.58
CA HIS A 236 2.33 8.53 6.92
C HIS A 236 2.14 7.31 7.82
N CYS A 237 2.77 7.32 9.00
CA CYS A 237 2.56 6.33 10.02
C CYS A 237 2.05 6.99 11.30
N GLY A 238 0.82 6.67 11.69
CA GLY A 238 0.20 7.14 12.93
C GLY A 238 0.58 6.30 14.15
N CYS A 239 1.80 5.70 14.20
CA CYS A 239 2.26 5.06 15.41
C CYS A 239 2.62 6.11 16.47
N THR A 240 2.31 5.83 17.73
CA THR A 240 2.66 6.69 18.86
C THR A 240 3.16 5.85 20.02
N ARG A 241 3.89 6.47 20.94
CA ARG A 241 4.36 5.84 22.18
C ARG A 241 3.19 5.27 23.00
N GLU A 242 2.09 6.03 23.09
CA GLU A 242 0.88 5.63 23.83
C GLU A 242 0.26 4.36 23.25
N ARG A 243 0.24 4.22 21.91
CA ARG A 243 -0.27 3.02 21.26
C ARG A 243 0.59 1.79 21.58
N PHE A 244 1.92 1.93 21.59
CA PHE A 244 2.82 0.83 21.98
C PHE A 244 2.75 0.56 23.47
N ARG A 245 2.60 1.58 24.32
CA ARG A 245 2.33 1.42 25.76
C ARG A 245 1.08 0.57 25.99
N ALA A 246 -0.02 0.86 25.29
CA ALA A 246 -1.23 0.05 25.37
C ALA A 246 -1.01 -1.40 24.90
N GLY A 247 -0.20 -1.60 23.85
CA GLY A 247 0.22 -2.91 23.38
C GLY A 247 1.01 -3.68 24.44
N LEU A 248 1.99 -3.05 25.09
CA LEU A 248 2.78 -3.65 26.18
C LEU A 248 1.87 -4.04 27.37
N MET A 249 0.88 -3.24 27.71
CA MET A 249 -0.07 -3.63 28.77
C MET A 249 -0.85 -4.90 28.43
N SER A 250 -1.06 -5.21 27.15
CA SER A 250 -1.83 -6.38 26.73
C SER A 250 -1.07 -7.70 26.82
N ILE A 251 0.29 -7.70 26.92
CA ILE A 251 1.06 -8.93 27.12
C ILE A 251 0.95 -9.47 28.54
N GLY A 252 0.62 -8.62 29.52
CA GLY A 252 0.36 -9.03 30.90
C GLY A 252 1.54 -8.80 31.86
N VAL A 253 1.27 -9.03 33.15
CA VAL A 253 2.22 -8.72 34.25
C VAL A 253 3.47 -9.59 34.17
N ASP A 254 3.31 -10.88 33.91
CA ASP A 254 4.42 -11.84 33.95
C ASP A 254 5.45 -11.58 32.83
N ASP A 255 4.96 -11.28 31.61
CA ASP A 255 5.82 -10.96 30.47
C ASP A 255 6.51 -9.60 30.65
N LEU A 256 5.80 -8.60 31.23
CA LEU A 256 6.40 -7.29 31.54
C LEU A 256 7.49 -7.43 32.61
N GLN A 257 7.27 -8.28 33.64
CA GLN A 257 8.28 -8.54 34.66
C GLN A 257 9.52 -9.21 34.08
N HIS A 258 9.34 -10.16 33.14
CA HIS A 258 10.43 -10.81 32.44
C HIS A 258 11.31 -9.81 31.65
N LEU A 259 10.67 -8.85 30.94
CA LEU A 259 11.38 -7.76 30.24
C LEU A 259 12.20 -6.89 31.21
N ILE A 260 11.70 -6.65 32.44
CA ILE A 260 12.46 -5.93 33.48
C ILE A 260 13.65 -6.74 33.94
N ASP A 261 13.42 -8.00 34.30
CA ASP A 261 14.43 -8.83 34.95
C ASP A 261 15.58 -9.28 34.03
N GLU A 262 15.29 -9.51 32.72
CA GLU A 262 16.26 -10.00 31.78
C GLU A 262 16.82 -8.94 30.83
N ASP A 263 15.92 -8.06 30.29
CA ASP A 263 16.30 -7.11 29.26
C ASP A 263 16.51 -5.69 29.79
N HIS A 264 16.20 -5.45 31.08
CA HIS A 264 16.30 -4.12 31.71
C HIS A 264 15.52 -3.02 31.00
N GLY A 265 14.41 -3.38 30.34
CA GLY A 265 13.56 -2.51 29.56
C GLY A 265 12.98 -3.17 28.33
N ALA A 266 12.39 -2.39 27.42
CA ALA A 266 11.86 -2.88 26.16
C ALA A 266 12.13 -1.90 25.02
N GLU A 267 12.63 -2.39 23.90
CA GLU A 267 12.60 -1.66 22.62
C GLU A 267 11.47 -2.22 21.76
N VAL A 268 10.51 -1.36 21.41
CA VAL A 268 9.40 -1.70 20.50
C VAL A 268 9.60 -0.98 19.18
N VAL A 269 9.62 -1.73 18.09
CA VAL A 269 9.83 -1.19 16.74
C VAL A 269 8.54 -1.23 15.95
N CYS A 270 8.16 -0.13 15.33
CA CYS A 270 7.01 -0.09 14.44
C CYS A 270 7.33 -0.76 13.10
N HIS A 271 6.68 -1.86 12.78
CA HIS A 271 6.89 -2.57 11.51
C HIS A 271 6.62 -1.72 10.27
N PHE A 272 5.71 -0.73 10.34
CA PHE A 272 5.35 0.10 9.19
C PHE A 272 6.29 1.26 8.91
N CYS A 273 7.08 1.71 9.89
CA CYS A 273 7.95 2.89 9.69
C CYS A 273 9.35 2.77 10.30
N GLY A 274 9.64 1.67 10.98
CA GLY A 274 10.94 1.47 11.63
C GLY A 274 11.18 2.34 12.87
N GLU A 275 10.22 3.18 13.29
CA GLU A 275 10.37 4.03 14.48
C GLU A 275 10.52 3.16 15.73
N LYS A 276 11.47 3.53 16.59
CA LYS A 276 11.82 2.81 17.81
C LYS A 276 11.34 3.54 19.04
N TYR A 277 10.71 2.81 19.94
CA TYR A 277 10.21 3.30 21.22
C TYR A 277 10.86 2.50 22.33
N HIS A 278 11.60 3.18 23.20
CA HIS A 278 12.25 2.56 24.36
C HIS A 278 11.40 2.79 25.61
N PHE A 279 11.22 1.75 26.38
CA PHE A 279 10.56 1.77 27.70
C PHE A 279 11.57 1.26 28.72
N ASP A 280 11.92 2.06 29.72
CA ASP A 280 12.82 1.67 30.78
C ASP A 280 12.12 0.82 31.86
N GLU A 281 12.91 0.30 32.81
CA GLU A 281 12.40 -0.55 33.90
C GLU A 281 11.31 0.16 34.73
N ALA A 282 11.49 1.45 35.01
CA ALA A 282 10.53 2.22 35.82
C ALA A 282 9.19 2.42 35.08
N GLU A 283 9.24 2.64 33.76
CA GLU A 283 8.05 2.73 32.91
C GLU A 283 7.32 1.39 32.82
N LEU A 284 8.05 0.28 32.64
CA LEU A 284 7.47 -1.08 32.63
C LEU A 284 6.85 -1.44 33.98
N GLN A 285 7.51 -1.09 35.08
CA GLN A 285 6.96 -1.27 36.44
C GLN A 285 5.66 -0.48 36.62
N GLY A 286 5.60 0.78 36.10
CA GLY A 286 4.38 1.57 36.10
C GLY A 286 3.22 0.93 35.33
N LEU A 287 3.51 0.20 34.21
CA LEU A 287 2.49 -0.56 33.49
C LEU A 287 1.97 -1.74 34.30
N ILE A 288 2.86 -2.47 34.99
CA ILE A 288 2.48 -3.56 35.89
C ILE A 288 1.56 -3.09 36.99
N ASP A 289 1.89 -1.96 37.64
CA ASP A 289 1.10 -1.41 38.72
C ASP A 289 -0.29 -0.96 38.23
N GLU A 290 -0.38 -0.36 37.02
CA GLU A 290 -1.65 0.02 36.42
C GLU A 290 -2.52 -1.21 36.06
N ILE A 291 -1.92 -2.29 35.55
CA ILE A 291 -2.66 -3.53 35.28
C ILE A 291 -3.23 -4.14 36.57
N LYS A 292 -2.44 -4.16 37.66
CA LYS A 292 -2.87 -4.69 38.95
C LYS A 292 -4.01 -3.88 39.52
N ALA A 293 -3.91 -2.53 39.52
CA ALA A 293 -4.97 -1.65 39.99
C ALA A 293 -6.29 -1.84 39.23
N LYS A 294 -6.24 -1.95 37.89
CA LYS A 294 -7.44 -2.21 37.07
C LYS A 294 -8.10 -3.56 37.35
N ARG A 295 -7.32 -4.59 37.71
CA ARG A 295 -7.88 -5.90 38.09
C ARG A 295 -8.57 -5.82 39.45
N GLU A 296 -7.98 -5.14 40.44
CA GLU A 296 -8.59 -4.93 41.77
C GLU A 296 -9.90 -4.15 41.70
N GLU A 297 -9.95 -3.12 40.81
CA GLU A 297 -11.19 -2.35 40.58
C GLU A 297 -12.29 -3.18 39.87
N ALA A 298 -11.92 -4.13 39.03
CA ALA A 298 -12.89 -4.97 38.35
C ALA A 298 -13.44 -6.11 39.22
N ASP A 299 -12.71 -6.49 40.28
CA ASP A 299 -13.08 -7.56 41.21
C ASP A 299 -13.85 -7.02 42.45
N ALA A 300 -13.92 -5.68 42.63
CA ALA A 300 -14.61 -4.99 43.74
C ALA A 300 -16.04 -4.55 43.36
#